data_a01bc3721b2b2c4f9034aefe014f77c8
#
_entry.id   a01bc3721b2b2c4f9034aefe014f77c8
#
_cell.length_a   1.000
_cell.length_b   1.000
_cell.length_c   1.000
_cell.angle_alpha   90.00
_cell.angle_beta   90.00
_cell.angle_gamma   90.00
#
_symmetry.space_group_name_H-M   'P 1'
#
loop_
_entity.id
_entity.type
_entity.pdbx_description
1 polymer ?
#
loop_
_entity_poly.entity_id
_entity_poly.type
_entity_poly.pdbx_seq_one_letter_code
_entity_poly.pdbx_strand_id
1 'polypeptide(L)'
;MGITSAEGVLGGAAGGSWLRMKFSEALLLVAAGTLGGILSTAVSIASLVTYPALLALGVPPLSANMTNTVSLVLTGAGSVLSSKPELTGQGRRVIRLGIVTAIGGAAGAAVLLLTPASTFTAVVPVLIGGASLVLLVQPRIKGLSPSAGGGNKMAYIVALFAVAMYVGYFGAAAGILLLVVLGMMIDESLVTVNAVKNAVSGMANATAAVCFALFGDVRWAFVVPLAAGFLAGGWIGPKLVRKVPAGPFRVAVSLCGVGLAVRLGISAYR
;
A
#
# COMPACT_ATOMS: atom_id res chain seq x y z
N MET A 1 47.25 -21.35 40.00
CA MET A 1 47.58 -19.98 39.59
C MET A 1 47.30 -19.84 38.12
N GLY A 2 46.33 -19.09 37.69
CA GLY A 2 45.97 -18.94 36.26
C GLY A 2 44.46 -18.72 36.09
N ILE A 3 44.01 -17.50 36.49
CA ILE A 3 42.66 -16.97 36.20
C ILE A 3 42.71 -16.53 34.74
N THR A 4 41.98 -17.16 33.84
CA THR A 4 41.73 -16.66 32.48
C THR A 4 40.24 -16.52 32.27
N SER A 5 39.83 -15.32 32.46
CA SER A 5 38.82 -14.49 31.75
C SER A 5 37.67 -15.22 31.05
N ALA A 6 36.53 -15.18 31.69
CA ALA A 6 35.22 -15.41 31.11
C ALA A 6 34.73 -14.12 30.40
N GLU A 7 35.43 -13.73 29.33
CA GLU A 7 34.99 -12.62 28.43
C GLU A 7 35.00 -13.15 27.00
N GLY A 8 33.88 -13.69 26.54
CA GLY A 8 33.84 -14.19 25.16
C GLY A 8 32.50 -14.69 24.64
N VAL A 9 31.38 -14.52 25.34
CA VAL A 9 30.07 -15.08 24.89
C VAL A 9 28.95 -14.06 24.83
N LEU A 10 29.22 -12.77 24.84
CA LEU A 10 28.19 -11.74 24.62
C LEU A 10 28.60 -10.78 23.49
N GLY A 11 28.70 -11.28 22.30
CA GLY A 11 28.96 -10.48 21.09
C GLY A 11 28.11 -10.93 19.93
N GLY A 12 26.81 -10.93 20.09
CA GLY A 12 25.86 -11.14 18.99
C GLY A 12 25.95 -10.01 17.99
N ALA A 13 26.80 -10.13 17.00
CA ALA A 13 27.00 -9.19 15.89
C ALA A 13 25.82 -9.12 14.90
N ALA A 14 24.59 -9.37 15.34
CA ALA A 14 23.39 -9.30 14.52
C ALA A 14 22.59 -7.98 14.67
N GLY A 15 22.91 -7.13 15.68
CA GLY A 15 22.12 -5.95 16.00
C GLY A 15 22.54 -4.64 15.32
N GLY A 16 23.70 -4.58 14.65
CA GLY A 16 24.31 -3.31 14.27
C GLY A 16 24.27 -2.91 12.79
N SER A 17 23.98 -3.83 11.88
CA SER A 17 24.00 -3.53 10.44
C SER A 17 22.74 -2.84 9.92
N TRP A 18 21.63 -2.98 10.60
CA TRP A 18 20.32 -2.42 10.22
C TRP A 18 20.15 -0.93 10.53
N LEU A 19 21.06 -0.36 11.34
CA LEU A 19 21.03 1.05 11.75
C LEU A 19 21.83 1.98 10.84
N ARG A 20 22.56 1.45 9.84
CA ARG A 20 23.38 2.25 8.92
C ARG A 20 22.89 2.12 7.49
N MET A 21 21.71 2.71 7.23
CA MET A 21 21.28 2.92 5.85
C MET A 21 22.24 3.89 5.15
N LYS A 22 22.72 3.52 3.96
CA LYS A 22 23.56 4.41 3.14
C LYS A 22 22.72 5.58 2.62
N PHE A 23 23.33 6.73 2.45
CA PHE A 23 22.67 7.92 1.90
C PHE A 23 22.01 7.64 0.53
N SER A 24 22.66 6.84 -0.31
CA SER A 24 22.11 6.40 -1.62
C SER A 24 20.84 5.57 -1.49
N GLU A 25 20.75 4.71 -0.47
CA GLU A 25 19.55 3.90 -0.18
C GLU A 25 18.40 4.78 0.30
N ALA A 26 18.69 5.78 1.14
CA ALA A 26 17.71 6.77 1.57
C ALA A 26 17.16 7.57 0.39
N LEU A 27 18.03 8.05 -0.49
CA LEU A 27 17.63 8.81 -1.68
C LEU A 27 16.76 7.96 -2.62
N LEU A 28 17.13 6.70 -2.83
CA LEU A 28 16.34 5.74 -3.61
C LEU A 28 14.94 5.54 -3.01
N LEU A 29 14.85 5.40 -1.67
CA LEU A 29 13.56 5.22 -1.00
C LEU A 29 12.71 6.48 -1.05
N VAL A 30 13.28 7.67 -0.91
CA VAL A 30 12.54 8.93 -1.10
C VAL A 30 12.01 9.02 -2.53
N ALA A 31 12.84 8.72 -3.53
CA ALA A 31 12.42 8.73 -4.93
C ALA A 31 11.32 7.69 -5.20
N ALA A 32 11.51 6.44 -4.74
CA ALA A 32 10.52 5.37 -4.86
C ALA A 32 9.22 5.71 -4.13
N GLY A 33 9.31 6.29 -2.93
CA GLY A 33 8.16 6.76 -2.15
C GLY A 33 7.41 7.89 -2.84
N THR A 34 8.12 8.86 -3.41
CA THR A 34 7.52 9.98 -4.16
C THR A 34 6.78 9.47 -5.39
N LEU A 35 7.43 8.64 -6.20
CA LEU A 35 6.81 8.02 -7.37
C LEU A 35 5.64 7.12 -6.95
N GLY A 36 5.83 6.29 -5.93
CA GLY A 36 4.79 5.42 -5.37
C GLY A 36 3.59 6.22 -4.85
N GLY A 37 3.82 7.34 -4.17
CA GLY A 37 2.76 8.23 -3.66
C GLY A 37 1.95 8.88 -4.78
N ILE A 38 2.62 9.37 -5.84
CA ILE A 38 1.95 9.89 -7.04
C ILE A 38 1.09 8.79 -7.68
N LEU A 39 1.66 7.62 -7.90
CA LEU A 39 0.98 6.49 -8.52
C LEU A 39 -0.13 5.91 -7.63
N SER A 40 0.02 5.97 -6.31
CA SER A 40 -1.02 5.58 -5.35
C SER A 40 -2.28 6.41 -5.52
N THR A 41 -2.12 7.71 -5.54
CA THR A 41 -3.24 8.65 -5.61
C THR A 41 -3.87 8.71 -7.01
N ALA A 42 -3.07 8.49 -8.05
CA ALA A 42 -3.48 8.49 -9.45
C ALA A 42 -4.19 7.21 -9.89
N VAL A 43 -3.56 6.08 -9.64
CA VAL A 43 -3.94 4.77 -10.20
C VAL A 43 -3.88 3.63 -9.18
N SER A 44 -3.61 3.94 -7.92
CA SER A 44 -3.65 3.00 -6.78
C SER A 44 -2.64 1.86 -6.85
N ILE A 45 -1.40 2.14 -7.27
CA ILE A 45 -0.35 1.15 -7.53
C ILE A 45 0.96 1.40 -6.78
N ALA A 46 0.93 2.09 -5.64
CA ALA A 46 2.12 2.39 -4.86
C ALA A 46 3.00 1.16 -4.62
N SER A 47 2.40 0.10 -4.10
CA SER A 47 3.12 -1.11 -3.68
C SER A 47 3.83 -1.83 -4.84
N LEU A 48 3.36 -1.66 -6.09
CA LEU A 48 4.04 -2.24 -7.26
C LEU A 48 5.39 -1.57 -7.57
N VAL A 49 5.65 -0.41 -7.00
CA VAL A 49 6.94 0.32 -7.14
C VAL A 49 7.77 0.19 -5.87
N THR A 50 7.18 0.47 -4.73
CA THR A 50 7.90 0.59 -3.46
C THR A 50 8.23 -0.75 -2.82
N TYR A 51 7.38 -1.76 -2.96
CA TYR A 51 7.66 -3.11 -2.47
C TYR A 51 8.89 -3.74 -3.16
N PRO A 52 9.02 -3.72 -4.53
CA PRO A 52 10.25 -4.17 -5.18
C PRO A 52 11.49 -3.39 -4.77
N ALA A 53 11.36 -2.08 -4.51
CA ALA A 53 12.50 -1.28 -4.04
C ALA A 53 13.01 -1.75 -2.67
N LEU A 54 12.08 -2.07 -1.74
CA LEU A 54 12.44 -2.64 -0.44
C LEU A 54 13.08 -4.03 -0.57
N LEU A 55 12.55 -4.89 -1.44
CA LEU A 55 13.14 -6.21 -1.72
C LEU A 55 14.56 -6.10 -2.31
N ALA A 56 14.79 -5.14 -3.21
CA ALA A 56 16.09 -4.88 -3.81
C ALA A 56 17.15 -4.41 -2.77
N LEU A 57 16.69 -3.79 -1.67
CA LEU A 57 17.52 -3.42 -0.53
C LEU A 57 17.69 -4.57 0.49
N GLY A 58 17.24 -5.78 0.15
CA GLY A 58 17.42 -6.98 0.98
C GLY A 58 16.43 -7.11 2.14
N VAL A 59 15.33 -6.32 2.15
CA VAL A 59 14.29 -6.45 3.19
C VAL A 59 13.50 -7.74 2.92
N PRO A 60 13.31 -8.62 3.92
CA PRO A 60 12.49 -9.82 3.77
C PRO A 60 11.06 -9.50 3.30
N PRO A 61 10.43 -10.37 2.49
CA PRO A 61 9.13 -10.09 1.88
C PRO A 61 8.03 -9.63 2.85
N LEU A 62 7.87 -10.31 3.98
CA LEU A 62 6.87 -9.98 4.99
C LEU A 62 7.15 -8.62 5.64
N SER A 63 8.41 -8.40 6.07
CA SER A 63 8.86 -7.13 6.66
C SER A 63 8.78 -5.97 5.65
N ALA A 64 9.05 -6.22 4.36
CA ALA A 64 8.92 -5.23 3.29
C ALA A 64 7.45 -4.78 3.13
N ASN A 65 6.50 -5.71 3.19
CA ASN A 65 5.07 -5.38 3.12
C ASN A 65 4.61 -4.54 4.31
N MET A 66 5.00 -4.93 5.54
CA MET A 66 4.67 -4.18 6.75
C MET A 66 5.29 -2.78 6.74
N THR A 67 6.59 -2.68 6.40
CA THR A 67 7.33 -1.41 6.28
C THR A 67 6.71 -0.48 5.23
N ASN A 68 6.32 -1.04 4.08
CA ASN A 68 5.64 -0.30 3.02
C ASN A 68 4.29 0.24 3.50
N THR A 69 3.47 -0.58 4.16
CA THR A 69 2.13 -0.18 4.64
C THR A 69 2.22 0.91 5.70
N VAL A 70 3.16 0.81 6.65
CA VAL A 70 3.40 1.85 7.66
C VAL A 70 3.77 3.17 6.99
N SER A 71 4.67 3.12 5.99
CA SER A 71 5.10 4.31 5.26
C SER A 71 3.96 4.94 4.43
N LEU A 72 3.06 4.11 3.90
CA LEU A 72 1.96 4.51 3.01
C LEU A 72 0.91 5.39 3.71
N VAL A 73 0.84 5.37 5.03
CA VAL A 73 -0.06 6.23 5.81
C VAL A 73 0.11 7.70 5.46
N LEU A 74 1.36 8.14 5.23
CA LEU A 74 1.65 9.54 4.89
C LEU A 74 1.18 9.90 3.47
N THR A 75 1.02 8.95 2.56
CA THR A 75 0.35 9.19 1.27
C THR A 75 -1.11 9.60 1.48
N GLY A 76 -1.82 8.93 2.38
CA GLY A 76 -3.20 9.28 2.75
C GLY A 76 -3.29 10.70 3.29
N ALA A 77 -2.42 11.07 4.22
CA ALA A 77 -2.34 12.41 4.78
C ALA A 77 -2.08 13.47 3.69
N GLY A 78 -1.05 13.26 2.85
CA GLY A 78 -0.71 14.15 1.73
C GLY A 78 -1.86 14.31 0.73
N SER A 79 -2.53 13.19 0.40
CA SER A 79 -3.66 13.18 -0.52
C SER A 79 -4.88 13.94 0.01
N VAL A 80 -5.24 13.73 1.29
CA VAL A 80 -6.36 14.44 1.94
C VAL A 80 -6.08 15.95 1.96
N LEU A 81 -4.86 16.35 2.30
CA LEU A 81 -4.46 17.77 2.30
C LEU A 81 -4.57 18.41 0.90
N SER A 82 -4.20 17.65 -0.14
CA SER A 82 -4.24 18.12 -1.54
C SER A 82 -5.64 18.08 -2.17
N SER A 83 -6.54 17.23 -1.63
CA SER A 83 -7.89 17.02 -2.15
C SER A 83 -8.97 17.69 -1.28
N LYS A 84 -8.60 18.70 -0.49
CA LYS A 84 -9.56 19.45 0.34
C LYS A 84 -10.78 19.96 -0.43
N PRO A 85 -10.65 20.54 -1.65
CA PRO A 85 -11.81 21.02 -2.40
C PRO A 85 -12.81 19.90 -2.70
N GLU A 86 -12.34 18.73 -3.10
CA GLU A 86 -13.17 17.57 -3.45
C GLU A 86 -13.79 16.88 -2.22
N LEU A 87 -13.18 17.04 -1.05
CA LEU A 87 -13.66 16.49 0.22
C LEU A 87 -14.61 17.43 0.95
N THR A 88 -14.79 18.67 0.48
CA THR A 88 -15.75 19.61 1.06
C THR A 88 -17.15 19.02 0.97
N GLY A 89 -17.88 18.98 2.11
CA GLY A 89 -19.21 18.38 2.21
C GLY A 89 -19.23 16.85 2.34
N GLN A 90 -18.09 16.16 2.11
CA GLN A 90 -18.01 14.69 2.15
C GLN A 90 -17.65 14.13 3.54
N GLY A 91 -17.41 14.97 4.55
CA GLY A 91 -16.85 14.55 5.85
C GLY A 91 -17.63 13.42 6.53
N ARG A 92 -18.99 13.50 6.60
CA ARG A 92 -19.83 12.46 7.20
C ARG A 92 -19.71 11.13 6.44
N ARG A 93 -19.62 11.18 5.11
CA ARG A 93 -19.43 10.00 4.25
C ARG A 93 -18.06 9.38 4.46
N VAL A 94 -17.02 10.18 4.45
CA VAL A 94 -15.63 9.72 4.71
C VAL A 94 -15.52 9.04 6.07
N ILE A 95 -16.10 9.63 7.13
CA ILE A 95 -16.07 9.02 8.46
C ILE A 95 -16.81 7.67 8.46
N ARG A 96 -18.03 7.61 7.93
CA ARG A 96 -18.84 6.38 7.93
C ARG A 96 -18.15 5.24 7.17
N LEU A 97 -17.70 5.49 5.95
CA LEU A 97 -17.02 4.50 5.12
C LEU A 97 -15.62 4.20 5.65
N GLY A 98 -14.96 5.22 6.22
CA GLY A 98 -13.65 5.12 6.86
C GLY A 98 -13.65 4.19 8.07
N ILE A 99 -14.69 4.17 8.89
CA ILE A 99 -14.82 3.21 10.00
C ILE A 99 -14.84 1.77 9.45
N VAL A 100 -15.62 1.51 8.39
CA VAL A 100 -15.69 0.19 7.77
C VAL A 100 -14.33 -0.22 7.23
N THR A 101 -13.63 0.69 6.53
CA THR A 101 -12.31 0.41 5.96
C THR A 101 -11.22 0.30 7.04
N ALA A 102 -11.32 1.05 8.14
CA ALA A 102 -10.41 0.95 9.27
C ALA A 102 -10.51 -0.43 9.95
N ILE A 103 -11.73 -0.92 10.19
CA ILE A 103 -11.95 -2.25 10.76
C ILE A 103 -11.47 -3.34 9.78
N GLY A 104 -11.78 -3.20 8.49
CA GLY A 104 -11.28 -4.10 7.46
C GLY A 104 -9.75 -4.13 7.38
N GLY A 105 -9.10 -2.95 7.41
CA GLY A 105 -7.65 -2.83 7.42
C GLY A 105 -6.99 -3.50 8.62
N ALA A 106 -7.56 -3.30 9.82
CA ALA A 106 -7.10 -3.98 11.03
C ALA A 106 -7.27 -5.50 10.94
N ALA A 107 -8.41 -5.99 10.43
CA ALA A 107 -8.66 -7.41 10.22
C ALA A 107 -7.65 -8.01 9.22
N GLY A 108 -7.38 -7.33 8.10
CA GLY A 108 -6.37 -7.75 7.12
C GLY A 108 -4.96 -7.80 7.70
N ALA A 109 -4.59 -6.80 8.49
CA ALA A 109 -3.31 -6.77 9.20
C ALA A 109 -3.18 -7.92 10.20
N ALA A 110 -4.25 -8.23 10.95
CA ALA A 110 -4.27 -9.37 11.86
C ALA A 110 -4.06 -10.69 11.12
N VAL A 111 -4.73 -10.89 9.97
CA VAL A 111 -4.52 -12.07 9.12
C VAL A 111 -3.07 -12.14 8.64
N LEU A 112 -2.47 -11.02 8.23
CA LEU A 112 -1.06 -11.01 7.82
C LEU A 112 -0.12 -11.37 8.97
N LEU A 113 -0.32 -10.82 10.16
CA LEU A 113 0.49 -11.09 11.34
C LEU A 113 0.43 -12.57 11.78
N LEU A 114 -0.70 -13.23 11.52
CA LEU A 114 -0.88 -14.66 11.76
C LEU A 114 -0.35 -15.54 10.61
N THR A 115 -0.01 -14.95 9.47
CA THR A 115 0.48 -15.69 8.29
C THR A 115 1.97 -15.99 8.45
N PRO A 116 2.40 -17.27 8.40
CA PRO A 116 3.82 -17.62 8.39
C PRO A 116 4.56 -16.95 7.22
N ALA A 117 5.82 -16.53 7.45
CA ALA A 117 6.62 -15.86 6.42
C ALA A 117 6.81 -16.70 5.15
N SER A 118 6.91 -18.03 5.28
CA SER A 118 6.99 -18.96 4.15
C SER A 118 5.72 -18.94 3.31
N THR A 119 4.54 -18.98 3.96
CA THR A 119 3.23 -18.91 3.29
C THR A 119 3.07 -17.57 2.58
N PHE A 120 3.41 -16.46 3.25
CA PHE A 120 3.37 -15.14 2.62
C PHE A 120 4.25 -15.07 1.38
N THR A 121 5.50 -15.57 1.47
CA THR A 121 6.44 -15.59 0.34
C THR A 121 5.89 -16.38 -0.86
N ALA A 122 5.19 -17.48 -0.63
CA ALA A 122 4.56 -18.28 -1.67
C ALA A 122 3.33 -17.58 -2.30
N VAL A 123 2.57 -16.82 -1.52
CA VAL A 123 1.34 -16.13 -1.99
C VAL A 123 1.65 -14.82 -2.71
N VAL A 124 2.72 -14.11 -2.34
CA VAL A 124 3.09 -12.79 -2.89
C VAL A 124 3.16 -12.76 -4.42
N PRO A 125 3.78 -13.72 -5.13
CA PRO A 125 3.81 -13.70 -6.61
C PRO A 125 2.41 -13.67 -7.22
N VAL A 126 1.46 -14.43 -6.64
CA VAL A 126 0.06 -14.48 -7.09
C VAL A 126 -0.62 -13.14 -6.83
N LEU A 127 -0.39 -12.52 -5.67
CA LEU A 127 -0.95 -11.21 -5.34
C LEU A 127 -0.43 -10.11 -6.26
N ILE A 128 0.87 -10.08 -6.54
CA ILE A 128 1.48 -9.09 -7.46
C ILE A 128 0.99 -9.32 -8.89
N GLY A 129 0.95 -10.58 -9.34
CA GLY A 129 0.44 -10.93 -10.66
C GLY A 129 -1.03 -10.53 -10.83
N GLY A 130 -1.88 -10.89 -9.88
CA GLY A 130 -3.28 -10.50 -9.84
C GLY A 130 -3.48 -8.98 -9.83
N ALA A 131 -2.73 -8.26 -8.99
CA ALA A 131 -2.75 -6.81 -8.93
C ALA A 131 -2.34 -6.17 -10.28
N SER A 132 -1.33 -6.73 -10.94
CA SER A 132 -0.86 -6.28 -12.25
C SER A 132 -1.92 -6.50 -13.34
N LEU A 133 -2.62 -7.65 -13.31
CA LEU A 133 -3.74 -7.93 -14.21
C LEU A 133 -4.93 -6.99 -13.99
N VAL A 134 -5.33 -6.78 -12.72
CA VAL A 134 -6.38 -5.81 -12.37
C VAL A 134 -6.04 -4.42 -12.89
N LEU A 135 -4.77 -4.03 -12.80
CA LEU A 135 -4.29 -2.75 -13.31
C LEU A 135 -4.40 -2.66 -14.85
N LEU A 136 -4.08 -3.72 -15.57
CA LEU A 136 -4.20 -3.78 -17.04
C LEU A 136 -5.66 -3.66 -17.50
N VAL A 137 -6.59 -4.34 -16.81
CA VAL A 137 -8.02 -4.32 -17.17
C VAL A 137 -8.79 -3.13 -16.57
N GLN A 138 -8.14 -2.31 -15.75
CA GLN A 138 -8.74 -1.14 -15.10
C GLN A 138 -9.59 -0.23 -16.02
N PRO A 139 -9.20 0.07 -17.28
CA PRO A 139 -10.03 0.91 -18.15
C PRO A 139 -11.37 0.28 -18.48
N ARG A 140 -11.38 -1.06 -18.67
CA ARG A 140 -12.62 -1.80 -18.93
C ARG A 140 -13.52 -1.83 -17.70
N ILE A 141 -12.93 -1.99 -16.50
CA ILE A 141 -13.66 -2.00 -15.23
C ILE A 141 -14.31 -0.64 -14.97
N LYS A 142 -13.62 0.47 -15.24
CA LYS A 142 -14.18 1.83 -15.10
C LYS A 142 -15.38 2.09 -16.03
N GLY A 143 -15.40 1.47 -17.20
CA GLY A 143 -16.51 1.57 -18.14
C GLY A 143 -17.75 0.75 -17.72
N LEU A 144 -17.59 -0.18 -16.76
CA LEU A 144 -18.66 -1.03 -16.25
C LEU A 144 -19.35 -0.46 -15.00
N SER A 145 -19.01 0.76 -14.58
CA SER A 145 -19.67 1.38 -13.41
C SER A 145 -21.17 1.49 -13.64
N PRO A 146 -22.01 0.68 -12.99
CA PRO A 146 -23.46 0.83 -13.04
C PRO A 146 -23.82 2.19 -12.45
N SER A 147 -24.95 2.75 -12.90
CA SER A 147 -25.51 3.96 -12.32
C SER A 147 -25.61 3.81 -10.79
N ALA A 148 -25.09 4.78 -10.05
CA ALA A 148 -25.11 4.76 -8.60
C ALA A 148 -26.57 4.63 -8.10
N GLY A 149 -26.80 3.74 -7.13
CA GLY A 149 -28.07 3.70 -6.38
C GLY A 149 -28.98 2.48 -6.57
N GLY A 150 -28.68 1.55 -7.52
CA GLY A 150 -29.59 0.41 -7.79
C GLY A 150 -29.30 -0.89 -7.01
N GLY A 151 -28.24 -0.94 -6.19
CA GLY A 151 -27.80 -2.19 -5.57
C GLY A 151 -28.10 -2.32 -4.07
N ASN A 152 -27.91 -3.52 -3.54
CA ASN A 152 -28.04 -3.79 -2.11
C ASN A 152 -26.92 -3.07 -1.31
N LYS A 153 -27.31 -2.10 -0.49
CA LYS A 153 -26.37 -1.31 0.35
C LYS A 153 -25.50 -2.20 1.24
N MET A 154 -26.06 -3.31 1.76
CA MET A 154 -25.32 -4.24 2.59
C MET A 154 -24.22 -4.95 1.77
N ALA A 155 -24.52 -5.37 0.55
CA ALA A 155 -23.54 -5.99 -0.34
C ALA A 155 -22.35 -5.05 -0.63
N TYR A 156 -22.61 -3.76 -0.82
CA TYR A 156 -21.55 -2.77 -1.01
C TYR A 156 -20.70 -2.56 0.25
N ILE A 157 -21.29 -2.55 1.44
CA ILE A 157 -20.55 -2.44 2.71
C ILE A 157 -19.67 -3.67 2.92
N VAL A 158 -20.20 -4.87 2.65
CA VAL A 158 -19.43 -6.13 2.72
C VAL A 158 -18.28 -6.13 1.71
N ALA A 159 -18.54 -5.71 0.47
CA ALA A 159 -17.49 -5.57 -0.55
C ALA A 159 -16.41 -4.56 -0.14
N LEU A 160 -16.81 -3.40 0.41
CA LEU A 160 -15.91 -2.38 0.92
C LEU A 160 -15.02 -2.93 2.05
N PHE A 161 -15.61 -3.66 3.00
CA PHE A 161 -14.90 -4.32 4.09
C PHE A 161 -13.90 -5.37 3.55
N ALA A 162 -14.33 -6.24 2.63
CA ALA A 162 -13.47 -7.26 2.04
C ALA A 162 -12.27 -6.66 1.29
N VAL A 163 -12.51 -5.58 0.51
CA VAL A 163 -11.42 -4.86 -0.16
C VAL A 163 -10.51 -4.17 0.85
N ALA A 164 -11.06 -3.59 1.92
CA ALA A 164 -10.25 -2.97 2.98
C ALA A 164 -9.42 -4.01 3.75
N MET A 165 -9.94 -5.21 3.95
CA MET A 165 -9.20 -6.33 4.52
C MET A 165 -8.01 -6.73 3.60
N TYR A 166 -8.22 -6.75 2.29
CA TYR A 166 -7.14 -6.94 1.34
C TYR A 166 -6.11 -5.77 1.37
N VAL A 167 -6.56 -4.51 1.58
CA VAL A 167 -5.66 -3.36 1.81
C VAL A 167 -4.74 -3.62 3.01
N GLY A 168 -5.30 -4.08 4.13
CA GLY A 168 -4.53 -4.37 5.35
C GLY A 168 -3.61 -5.58 5.22
N TYR A 169 -3.96 -6.57 4.40
CA TYR A 169 -3.14 -7.76 4.17
C TYR A 169 -1.96 -7.49 3.22
N PHE A 170 -2.20 -6.89 2.06
CA PHE A 170 -1.18 -6.63 1.03
C PHE A 170 -1.38 -5.32 0.26
N GLY A 171 -2.59 -5.01 -0.11
CA GLY A 171 -3.02 -3.73 -0.66
C GLY A 171 -2.58 -3.38 -2.09
N ALA A 172 -1.83 -4.23 -2.79
CA ALA A 172 -1.41 -3.94 -4.15
C ALA A 172 -2.62 -3.81 -5.09
N ALA A 173 -2.75 -2.69 -5.79
CA ALA A 173 -3.89 -2.33 -6.66
C ALA A 173 -5.28 -2.35 -5.97
N ALA A 174 -5.35 -2.52 -4.65
CA ALA A 174 -6.62 -2.54 -3.90
C ALA A 174 -7.45 -1.26 -4.08
N GLY A 175 -6.78 -0.12 -4.26
CA GLY A 175 -7.47 1.13 -4.50
C GLY A 175 -8.25 1.18 -5.83
N ILE A 176 -7.96 0.31 -6.79
CA ILE A 176 -8.79 0.16 -8.00
C ILE A 176 -10.12 -0.47 -7.62
N LEU A 177 -10.09 -1.54 -6.81
CA LEU A 177 -11.29 -2.20 -6.30
C LEU A 177 -12.10 -1.26 -5.41
N LEU A 178 -11.43 -0.50 -4.53
CA LEU A 178 -12.08 0.55 -3.73
C LEU A 178 -12.76 1.60 -4.61
N LEU A 179 -12.10 2.04 -5.69
CA LEU A 179 -12.67 3.02 -6.61
C LEU A 179 -13.94 2.50 -7.29
N VAL A 180 -13.95 1.22 -7.68
CA VAL A 180 -15.13 0.56 -8.28
C VAL A 180 -16.28 0.49 -7.26
N VAL A 181 -16.01 -0.05 -6.07
CA VAL A 181 -17.04 -0.21 -5.02
C VAL A 181 -17.61 1.17 -4.62
N LEU A 182 -16.74 2.16 -4.41
CA LEU A 182 -17.17 3.52 -4.07
C LEU A 182 -17.92 4.21 -5.22
N GLY A 183 -17.52 3.97 -6.47
CA GLY A 183 -18.24 4.49 -7.64
C GLY A 183 -19.66 3.94 -7.77
N MET A 184 -19.93 2.73 -7.27
CA MET A 184 -21.28 2.17 -7.18
C MET A 184 -22.10 2.75 -6.01
N MET A 185 -21.42 3.25 -4.97
CA MET A 185 -22.06 3.77 -3.75
C MET A 185 -22.27 5.28 -3.78
N ILE A 186 -21.49 5.99 -4.58
CA ILE A 186 -21.36 7.47 -4.52
C ILE A 186 -21.68 8.04 -5.90
N ASP A 187 -22.75 8.80 -5.98
CA ASP A 187 -23.14 9.55 -7.18
C ASP A 187 -22.46 10.92 -7.18
N GLU A 188 -21.18 10.93 -7.54
CA GLU A 188 -20.32 12.11 -7.57
C GLU A 188 -19.31 11.99 -8.73
N SER A 189 -18.61 13.08 -9.01
CA SER A 189 -17.55 13.08 -10.01
C SER A 189 -16.46 12.05 -9.67
N LEU A 190 -15.82 11.47 -10.68
CA LEU A 190 -14.70 10.52 -10.48
C LEU A 190 -13.57 11.13 -9.65
N VAL A 191 -13.38 12.45 -9.71
CA VAL A 191 -12.35 13.15 -8.93
C VAL A 191 -12.73 13.14 -7.45
N THR A 192 -14.00 13.41 -7.11
CA THR A 192 -14.54 13.33 -5.75
C THR A 192 -14.49 11.89 -5.22
N VAL A 193 -14.94 10.91 -6.00
CA VAL A 193 -14.87 9.49 -5.60
C VAL A 193 -13.44 9.06 -5.35
N ASN A 194 -12.48 9.50 -6.17
CA ASN A 194 -11.06 9.21 -5.96
C ASN A 194 -10.50 9.89 -4.69
N ALA A 195 -10.93 11.09 -4.38
CA ALA A 195 -10.55 11.79 -3.15
C ALA A 195 -11.08 11.04 -1.91
N VAL A 196 -12.36 10.64 -1.91
CA VAL A 196 -12.96 9.81 -0.86
C VAL A 196 -12.22 8.47 -0.75
N LYS A 197 -11.93 7.79 -1.87
CA LYS A 197 -11.16 6.55 -1.90
C LYS A 197 -9.79 6.73 -1.22
N ASN A 198 -9.06 7.80 -1.53
CA ASN A 198 -7.76 8.05 -0.92
C ASN A 198 -7.87 8.25 0.60
N ALA A 199 -8.91 8.97 1.05
CA ALA A 199 -9.15 9.19 2.48
C ALA A 199 -9.47 7.87 3.22
N VAL A 200 -10.44 7.08 2.73
CA VAL A 200 -10.84 5.83 3.39
C VAL A 200 -9.77 4.74 3.29
N SER A 201 -9.00 4.68 2.19
CA SER A 201 -7.84 3.80 2.07
C SER A 201 -6.73 4.22 3.05
N GLY A 202 -6.53 5.52 3.25
CA GLY A 202 -5.62 6.05 4.26
C GLY A 202 -6.00 5.58 5.67
N MET A 203 -7.29 5.53 6.00
CA MET A 203 -7.77 5.02 7.31
C MET A 203 -7.52 3.52 7.45
N ALA A 204 -7.74 2.72 6.40
CA ALA A 204 -7.42 1.28 6.41
C ALA A 204 -5.91 1.04 6.60
N ASN A 205 -5.06 1.78 5.88
CA ASN A 205 -3.61 1.70 6.03
C ASN A 205 -3.16 2.16 7.41
N ALA A 206 -3.79 3.19 7.99
CA ALA A 206 -3.44 3.69 9.32
C ALA A 206 -3.69 2.65 10.42
N THR A 207 -4.85 1.97 10.39
CA THR A 207 -5.14 0.90 11.35
C THR A 207 -4.24 -0.32 11.13
N ALA A 208 -3.98 -0.72 9.89
CA ALA A 208 -3.02 -1.78 9.59
C ALA A 208 -1.61 -1.40 10.06
N ALA A 209 -1.18 -0.16 9.85
CA ALA A 209 0.11 0.35 10.29
C ALA A 209 0.27 0.32 11.81
N VAL A 210 -0.78 0.65 12.57
CA VAL A 210 -0.77 0.52 14.04
C VAL A 210 -0.58 -0.92 14.46
N CYS A 211 -1.31 -1.87 13.83
CA CYS A 211 -1.13 -3.30 14.10
C CYS A 211 0.31 -3.76 13.80
N PHE A 212 0.87 -3.35 12.66
CA PHE A 212 2.24 -3.73 12.29
C PHE A 212 3.29 -3.05 13.16
N ALA A 213 3.07 -1.81 13.58
CA ALA A 213 3.98 -1.10 14.47
C ALA A 213 4.06 -1.74 15.87
N LEU A 214 2.96 -2.33 16.35
CA LEU A 214 2.88 -2.96 17.66
C LEU A 214 3.33 -4.42 17.65
N PHE A 215 3.06 -5.15 16.56
CA PHE A 215 3.19 -6.62 16.56
C PHE A 215 4.04 -7.15 15.38
N GLY A 216 4.44 -6.30 14.44
CA GLY A 216 5.13 -6.70 13.20
C GLY A 216 6.63 -6.42 13.21
N ASP A 217 7.35 -7.06 12.29
CA ASP A 217 8.78 -6.77 12.02
C ASP A 217 8.92 -5.61 11.03
N VAL A 218 8.68 -4.39 11.51
CA VAL A 218 8.80 -3.17 10.71
C VAL A 218 10.23 -2.67 10.69
N ARG A 219 10.79 -2.42 9.52
CA ARG A 219 12.14 -1.87 9.33
C ARG A 219 12.11 -0.34 9.40
N TRP A 220 12.12 0.20 10.61
CA TRP A 220 11.93 1.62 10.89
C TRP A 220 12.92 2.55 10.17
N ALA A 221 14.17 2.11 9.97
CA ALA A 221 15.16 2.88 9.22
C ALA A 221 14.70 3.18 7.78
N PHE A 222 13.98 2.25 7.16
CA PHE A 222 13.45 2.40 5.81
C PHE A 222 12.11 3.15 5.77
N VAL A 223 11.35 3.14 6.88
CA VAL A 223 10.05 3.84 6.98
C VAL A 223 10.24 5.34 6.77
N VAL A 224 11.22 5.96 7.44
CA VAL A 224 11.38 7.42 7.44
C VAL A 224 11.56 8.00 6.03
N PRO A 225 12.56 7.56 5.23
CA PRO A 225 12.75 8.10 3.90
C PRO A 225 11.62 7.74 2.94
N LEU A 226 11.08 6.52 3.04
CA LEU A 226 9.98 6.07 2.20
C LEU A 226 8.70 6.87 2.49
N ALA A 227 8.40 7.12 3.76
CA ALA A 227 7.25 7.89 4.20
C ALA A 227 7.37 9.38 3.83
N ALA A 228 8.56 9.97 3.90
CA ALA A 228 8.81 11.33 3.41
C ALA A 228 8.51 11.44 1.90
N GLY A 229 8.97 10.46 1.12
CA GLY A 229 8.63 10.36 -0.30
C GLY A 229 7.12 10.18 -0.53
N PHE A 230 6.48 9.30 0.21
CA PHE A 230 5.04 9.07 0.14
C PHE A 230 4.21 10.31 0.48
N LEU A 231 4.62 11.10 1.45
CA LEU A 231 3.97 12.36 1.79
C LEU A 231 4.05 13.36 0.62
N ALA A 232 5.24 13.55 0.06
CA ALA A 232 5.47 14.41 -1.09
C ALA A 232 4.65 13.93 -2.31
N GLY A 233 4.74 12.64 -2.63
CA GLY A 233 4.00 12.03 -3.74
C GLY A 233 2.50 12.07 -3.55
N GLY A 234 2.02 11.82 -2.33
CA GLY A 234 0.61 11.91 -1.97
C GLY A 234 0.03 13.32 -2.14
N TRP A 235 0.83 14.33 -1.84
CA TRP A 235 0.43 15.74 -2.02
C TRP A 235 0.50 16.19 -3.48
N ILE A 236 1.50 15.76 -4.24
CA ILE A 236 1.68 16.10 -5.66
C ILE A 236 0.68 15.33 -6.55
N GLY A 237 0.43 14.06 -6.24
CA GLY A 237 -0.31 13.13 -7.08
C GLY A 237 -1.70 13.60 -7.48
N PRO A 238 -2.60 14.04 -6.56
CA PRO A 238 -3.92 14.55 -6.94
C PRO A 238 -3.87 15.75 -7.89
N LYS A 239 -2.85 16.60 -7.76
CA LYS A 239 -2.65 17.75 -8.65
C LYS A 239 -2.22 17.32 -10.05
N LEU A 240 -1.39 16.28 -10.13
CA LEU A 240 -0.85 15.75 -11.38
C LEU A 240 -1.93 14.96 -12.17
N VAL A 241 -2.77 14.19 -11.47
CA VAL A 241 -3.89 13.43 -12.08
C VAL A 241 -4.85 14.31 -12.88
N ARG A 242 -5.00 15.55 -12.46
CA ARG A 242 -5.82 16.53 -13.19
C ARG A 242 -5.24 16.93 -14.56
N LYS A 243 -3.95 16.65 -14.81
CA LYS A 243 -3.23 17.18 -15.98
C LYS A 243 -2.63 16.10 -16.89
N VAL A 244 -2.38 14.88 -16.39
CA VAL A 244 -1.61 13.86 -17.11
C VAL A 244 -2.42 12.59 -17.31
N PRO A 245 -2.50 12.02 -18.53
CA PRO A 245 -3.14 10.74 -18.77
C PRO A 245 -2.33 9.61 -18.12
N ALA A 246 -3.00 8.83 -17.27
CA ALA A 246 -2.38 7.74 -16.51
C ALA A 246 -2.05 6.47 -17.34
N GLY A 247 -2.44 6.46 -18.63
CA GLY A 247 -2.34 5.28 -19.51
C GLY A 247 -0.95 4.67 -19.63
N PRO A 248 0.05 5.41 -20.09
CA PRO A 248 1.41 4.89 -20.30
C PRO A 248 2.06 4.36 -19.02
N PHE A 249 1.94 5.11 -17.91
CA PHE A 249 2.47 4.70 -16.61
C PHE A 249 1.86 3.40 -16.11
N ARG A 250 0.54 3.23 -16.30
CA ARG A 250 -0.17 2.02 -15.91
C ARG A 250 0.38 0.80 -16.65
N VAL A 251 0.56 0.87 -17.95
CA VAL A 251 1.07 -0.24 -18.77
C VAL A 251 2.50 -0.59 -18.32
N ALA A 252 3.38 0.40 -18.21
CA ALA A 252 4.76 0.17 -17.79
C ALA A 252 4.84 -0.52 -16.42
N VAL A 253 4.11 0.00 -15.41
CA VAL A 253 4.12 -0.59 -14.05
C VAL A 253 3.49 -1.97 -14.03
N SER A 254 2.44 -2.23 -14.84
CA SER A 254 1.83 -3.57 -14.93
C SER A 254 2.81 -4.59 -15.51
N LEU A 255 3.54 -4.24 -16.57
CA LEU A 255 4.55 -5.12 -17.17
C LEU A 255 5.70 -5.40 -16.19
N CYS A 256 6.18 -4.37 -15.48
CA CYS A 256 7.18 -4.55 -14.42
C CYS A 256 6.65 -5.46 -13.30
N GLY A 257 5.39 -5.29 -12.89
CA GLY A 257 4.74 -6.10 -11.86
C GLY A 257 4.60 -7.57 -12.28
N VAL A 258 4.21 -7.84 -13.53
CA VAL A 258 4.16 -9.21 -14.06
C VAL A 258 5.56 -9.83 -14.08
N GLY A 259 6.58 -9.11 -14.57
CA GLY A 259 7.97 -9.58 -14.56
C GLY A 259 8.46 -9.91 -13.15
N LEU A 260 8.14 -9.06 -12.17
CA LEU A 260 8.46 -9.31 -10.76
C LEU A 260 7.72 -10.53 -10.20
N ALA A 261 6.42 -10.68 -10.52
CA ALA A 261 5.62 -11.83 -10.08
C ALA A 261 6.21 -13.15 -10.59
N VAL A 262 6.61 -13.18 -11.87
CA VAL A 262 7.27 -14.35 -12.47
C VAL A 262 8.60 -14.64 -11.76
N ARG A 263 9.46 -13.63 -11.55
CA ARG A 263 10.74 -13.80 -10.87
C ARG A 263 10.57 -14.32 -9.45
N LEU A 264 9.67 -13.72 -8.68
CA LEU A 264 9.40 -14.15 -7.30
C LEU A 264 8.76 -15.54 -7.27
N GLY A 265 7.87 -15.86 -8.23
CA GLY A 265 7.28 -17.19 -8.36
C GLY A 265 8.35 -18.26 -8.60
N ILE A 266 9.25 -18.03 -9.54
CA ILE A 266 10.37 -18.95 -9.80
C ILE A 266 11.24 -19.14 -8.53
N SER A 267 11.47 -18.06 -7.77
CA SER A 267 12.26 -18.13 -6.54
C SER A 267 11.54 -18.79 -5.36
N ALA A 268 10.21 -18.69 -5.29
CA ALA A 268 9.40 -19.22 -4.20
C ALA A 268 9.04 -20.71 -4.37
N TYR A 269 8.98 -21.19 -5.63
CA TYR A 269 8.55 -22.56 -5.95
C TYR A 269 9.69 -23.47 -6.44
N ARG A 270 10.93 -22.98 -6.45
CA ARG A 270 12.16 -23.78 -6.60
C ARG A 270 12.74 -24.16 -5.24
#